data_ae54678334ea72bacb7db0023c86545b
#
_entry.id   ae54678334ea72bacb7db0023c86545b
#
_cell.length_a   1.000
_cell.length_b   1.000
_cell.length_c   1.000
_cell.angle_alpha   90.00
_cell.angle_beta   90.00
_cell.angle_gamma   90.00
#
_symmetry.space_group_name_H-M   'P 1'
#
loop_
_entity.id
_entity.type
_entity.pdbx_description
1 polymer ?
#
loop_
_entity_poly.entity_id
_entity_poly.type
_entity_poly.pdbx_seq_one_letter_code
_entity_poly.pdbx_strand_id
1 'polypeptide(L)'
;LCYKQHHTSTKLPERAKMTADARKQLSCHNCSTMPSNALLFLTEPIMQYTAVLFELDGTLVDYIPDLAAAANGVLSDLSRAPLPEDVIRSFVGKGSDVLVQRLLRHTSENEHIDPAEYERAKASFAHHYAQSNGQLSTIYPGVVEGLQAFKAAGCKLAVVTNKPIEFTIPLLMLCTCRPILN
;
A
#
# COMPACT_ATOMS: atom_id res chain seq x y z
N LEU A 1 -8.10 4.43 -15.67
CA LEU A 1 -7.98 3.93 -14.30
C LEU A 1 -9.10 2.91 -14.06
N CYS A 2 -8.77 1.62 -13.98
CA CYS A 2 -9.77 0.59 -13.69
C CYS A 2 -9.76 0.37 -12.17
N TYR A 3 -10.78 0.85 -11.49
CA TYR A 3 -11.00 0.63 -10.06
C TYR A 3 -11.98 -0.53 -9.86
N LYS A 4 -11.63 -1.47 -9.00
CA LYS A 4 -12.54 -2.54 -8.57
C LYS A 4 -12.47 -2.67 -7.05
N GLN A 5 -13.60 -2.38 -6.40
CA GLN A 5 -13.77 -2.65 -4.98
C GLN A 5 -14.19 -4.12 -4.80
N HIS A 6 -13.40 -4.93 -4.11
CA HIS A 6 -13.76 -6.30 -3.79
C HIS A 6 -14.22 -6.39 -2.33
N HIS A 7 -15.52 -6.58 -2.16
CA HIS A 7 -16.12 -7.06 -0.91
C HIS A 7 -16.37 -8.57 -1.02
N THR A 8 -15.32 -9.36 -1.07
CA THR A 8 -15.43 -10.81 -0.74
C THR A 8 -14.02 -11.37 -0.53
N SER A 9 -13.83 -12.02 0.59
CA SER A 9 -12.65 -12.82 0.91
C SER A 9 -12.62 -14.05 0.00
N THR A 10 -11.97 -13.94 -1.14
CA THR A 10 -11.56 -15.10 -1.94
C THR A 10 -10.09 -15.37 -1.64
N LYS A 11 -9.81 -16.55 -1.08
CA LYS A 11 -8.44 -17.05 -0.90
C LYS A 11 -7.71 -16.99 -2.24
N LEU A 12 -6.64 -16.19 -2.30
CA LEU A 12 -5.66 -16.23 -3.38
C LEU A 12 -5.01 -17.63 -3.41
N PRO A 13 -4.73 -18.20 -4.59
CA PRO A 13 -3.97 -19.45 -4.68
C PRO A 13 -2.57 -19.27 -4.09
N GLU A 14 -2.10 -20.31 -3.44
CA GLU A 14 -0.80 -20.39 -2.75
C GLU A 14 0.33 -19.83 -3.60
N ARG A 15 1.20 -19.03 -2.96
CA ARG A 15 2.44 -18.51 -3.52
C ARG A 15 3.20 -19.63 -4.23
N ALA A 16 3.45 -19.45 -5.52
CA ALA A 16 4.44 -20.24 -6.23
C ALA A 16 5.80 -20.05 -5.53
N LYS A 17 6.27 -21.05 -4.82
CA LYS A 17 7.60 -21.12 -4.21
C LYS A 17 8.60 -21.18 -5.35
N MET A 18 9.35 -20.11 -5.56
CA MET A 18 10.56 -20.16 -6.36
C MET A 18 11.53 -21.13 -5.67
N THR A 19 11.78 -22.26 -6.31
CA THR A 19 12.70 -23.29 -5.83
C THR A 19 14.14 -22.76 -5.82
N ALA A 20 14.91 -23.21 -4.82
CA ALA A 20 16.30 -22.79 -4.57
C ALA A 20 17.28 -23.15 -5.70
N ASP A 21 16.84 -23.83 -6.74
CA ASP A 21 17.67 -24.32 -7.85
C ASP A 21 18.01 -23.26 -8.92
N ALA A 22 17.25 -22.16 -8.98
CA ALA A 22 17.53 -21.08 -9.93
C ALA A 22 18.76 -20.21 -9.54
N ARG A 23 19.29 -20.34 -8.33
CA ARG A 23 20.45 -19.56 -7.86
C ARG A 23 21.81 -20.23 -8.10
N LYS A 24 21.86 -21.48 -8.53
CA LYS A 24 23.09 -22.26 -8.64
C LYS A 24 23.74 -22.25 -10.03
N GLN A 25 23.12 -21.64 -11.03
CA GLN A 25 23.61 -21.67 -12.42
C GLN A 25 24.34 -20.41 -12.90
N LEU A 26 24.67 -19.48 -12.03
CA LEU A 26 25.44 -18.26 -12.38
C LEU A 26 26.85 -18.21 -11.77
N SER A 27 27.54 -19.37 -11.71
CA SER A 27 28.97 -19.40 -11.44
C SER A 27 29.68 -19.89 -12.71
N CYS A 28 29.92 -18.98 -13.64
CA CYS A 28 30.73 -19.29 -14.83
C CYS A 28 32.19 -18.88 -14.56
N HIS A 29 33.03 -19.86 -14.22
CA HIS A 29 34.47 -19.76 -14.32
C HIS A 29 34.87 -19.93 -15.80
N ASN A 30 35.55 -18.95 -16.35
CA ASN A 30 36.16 -18.83 -17.69
C ASN A 30 35.38 -17.93 -18.68
N CYS A 31 35.58 -16.62 -18.51
CA CYS A 31 35.18 -15.63 -19.51
C CYS A 31 36.42 -15.11 -20.25
N SER A 32 37.00 -15.90 -21.17
CA SER A 32 38.11 -15.44 -22.01
C SER A 32 37.98 -15.68 -23.51
N THR A 33 36.87 -16.23 -24.02
CA THR A 33 36.65 -16.38 -25.46
C THR A 33 35.15 -16.38 -25.76
N MET A 34 34.51 -15.24 -25.81
CA MET A 34 33.19 -15.10 -26.41
C MET A 34 33.32 -14.38 -27.75
N PRO A 35 32.82 -14.96 -28.87
CA PRO A 35 32.79 -14.27 -30.16
C PRO A 35 31.85 -13.03 -30.08
N SER A 36 32.26 -11.96 -30.76
CA SER A 36 31.56 -10.65 -30.78
C SER A 36 30.07 -10.70 -31.18
N ASN A 37 29.56 -11.80 -31.66
CA ASN A 37 28.15 -11.98 -32.03
C ASN A 37 27.26 -12.59 -30.94
N ALA A 38 27.80 -12.93 -29.76
CA ALA A 38 27.02 -13.47 -28.65
C ALA A 38 26.26 -12.39 -27.84
N LEU A 39 26.55 -11.11 -28.08
CA LEU A 39 25.91 -9.99 -27.37
C LEU A 39 24.52 -9.63 -27.94
N LEU A 40 24.12 -10.22 -29.08
CA LEU A 40 22.83 -9.89 -29.75
C LEU A 40 21.65 -10.72 -29.26
N PHE A 41 21.85 -11.74 -28.42
CA PHE A 41 20.77 -12.61 -27.90
C PHE A 41 20.27 -12.27 -26.50
N LEU A 42 20.79 -11.19 -25.87
CA LEU A 42 20.37 -10.78 -24.51
C LEU A 42 19.40 -9.59 -24.47
N THR A 43 18.80 -9.20 -25.59
CA THR A 43 17.90 -8.03 -25.67
C THR A 43 16.42 -8.38 -25.82
N GLU A 44 16.02 -9.64 -25.63
CA GLU A 44 14.59 -9.91 -25.48
C GLU A 44 14.18 -9.48 -24.06
N PRO A 45 13.21 -8.58 -23.90
CA PRO A 45 12.70 -8.23 -22.59
C PRO A 45 12.04 -9.48 -21.99
N ILE A 46 12.62 -10.01 -20.91
CA ILE A 46 12.11 -11.19 -20.16
C ILE A 46 10.75 -10.86 -19.50
N MET A 47 10.10 -9.75 -19.84
CA MET A 47 8.80 -9.41 -19.30
C MET A 47 7.69 -10.08 -20.10
N GLN A 48 7.20 -11.20 -19.58
CA GLN A 48 6.02 -11.92 -20.10
C GLN A 48 4.68 -11.27 -19.66
N TYR A 49 4.72 -10.13 -18.95
CA TYR A 49 3.53 -9.51 -18.41
C TYR A 49 3.08 -8.34 -19.27
N THR A 50 1.80 -8.33 -19.62
CA THR A 50 1.15 -7.25 -20.37
C THR A 50 0.52 -6.20 -19.46
N ALA A 51 0.32 -6.55 -18.18
CA ALA A 51 -0.25 -5.65 -17.17
C ALA A 51 0.34 -5.95 -15.78
N VAL A 52 0.44 -4.90 -14.95
CA VAL A 52 0.86 -4.98 -13.55
C VAL A 52 -0.19 -4.30 -12.68
N LEU A 53 -0.62 -4.99 -11.63
CA LEU A 53 -1.59 -4.50 -10.66
C LEU A 53 -0.86 -4.23 -9.34
N PHE A 54 -1.06 -3.05 -8.78
CA PHE A 54 -0.42 -2.61 -7.54
C PHE A 54 -1.47 -2.42 -6.45
N GLU A 55 -1.18 -2.87 -5.23
CA GLU A 55 -1.84 -2.34 -4.03
C GLU A 55 -1.34 -0.90 -3.80
N LEU A 56 -2.15 -0.06 -3.16
CA LEU A 56 -1.82 1.33 -2.88
C LEU A 56 -1.17 1.48 -1.51
N ASP A 57 -1.95 1.23 -0.46
CA ASP A 57 -1.58 1.47 0.92
C ASP A 57 -0.51 0.47 1.40
N GLY A 58 0.65 0.97 1.84
CA GLY A 58 1.77 0.13 2.26
C GLY A 58 2.56 -0.53 1.13
N THR A 59 2.23 -0.25 -0.14
CA THR A 59 2.95 -0.74 -1.32
C THR A 59 3.51 0.41 -2.16
N LEU A 60 2.67 1.31 -2.61
CA LEU A 60 3.08 2.50 -3.34
C LEU A 60 3.27 3.70 -2.41
N VAL A 61 2.49 3.76 -1.34
CA VAL A 61 2.41 4.91 -0.45
C VAL A 61 2.52 4.48 1.01
N ASP A 62 3.37 5.17 1.78
CA ASP A 62 3.32 5.14 3.23
C ASP A 62 2.21 6.12 3.69
N TYR A 63 1.08 5.56 4.06
CA TYR A 63 -0.14 6.28 4.45
C TYR A 63 -0.34 6.34 5.97
N ILE A 64 0.56 5.70 6.73
CA ILE A 64 0.43 5.60 8.19
C ILE A 64 0.45 6.96 8.87
N PRO A 65 1.26 7.95 8.47
CA PRO A 65 1.22 9.28 9.10
C PRO A 65 -0.16 9.94 9.02
N ASP A 66 -0.88 9.80 7.89
CA ASP A 66 -2.25 10.33 7.76
C ASP A 66 -3.22 9.61 8.68
N LEU A 67 -3.12 8.26 8.79
CA LEU A 67 -3.95 7.49 9.73
C LEU A 67 -3.66 7.85 11.18
N ALA A 68 -2.39 8.06 11.52
CA ALA A 68 -1.98 8.45 12.87
C ALA A 68 -2.52 9.82 13.24
N ALA A 69 -2.48 10.78 12.31
CA ALA A 69 -3.08 12.10 12.49
C ALA A 69 -4.59 11.99 12.74
N ALA A 70 -5.31 11.22 11.93
CA ALA A 70 -6.75 11.01 12.09
C ALA A 70 -7.09 10.31 13.42
N ALA A 71 -6.36 9.26 13.79
CA ALA A 71 -6.55 8.55 15.05
C ALA A 71 -6.31 9.44 16.26
N ASN A 72 -5.27 10.27 16.24
CA ASN A 72 -4.99 11.24 17.28
C ASN A 72 -6.03 12.36 17.32
N GLY A 73 -6.62 12.73 16.18
CA GLY A 73 -7.79 13.61 16.14
C GLY A 73 -8.97 13.05 16.92
N VAL A 74 -9.28 11.76 16.74
CA VAL A 74 -10.33 11.07 17.53
C VAL A 74 -10.02 11.11 19.02
N LEU A 75 -8.75 10.84 19.40
CA LEU A 75 -8.36 10.87 20.81
C LEU A 75 -8.51 12.27 21.41
N SER A 76 -8.17 13.31 20.65
CA SER A 76 -8.37 14.71 21.04
C SER A 76 -9.86 15.03 21.28
N ASP A 77 -10.73 14.60 20.37
CA ASP A 77 -12.19 14.81 20.50
C ASP A 77 -12.76 14.07 21.73
N LEU A 78 -12.14 12.97 22.13
CA LEU A 78 -12.49 12.21 23.33
C LEU A 78 -11.74 12.68 24.60
N SER A 79 -10.95 13.75 24.51
CA SER A 79 -10.11 14.26 25.61
C SER A 79 -9.13 13.21 26.15
N ARG A 80 -8.60 12.35 25.26
CA ARG A 80 -7.61 11.34 25.57
C ARG A 80 -6.22 11.76 25.09
N ALA A 81 -5.18 11.23 25.72
CA ALA A 81 -3.79 11.48 25.32
C ALA A 81 -3.50 10.91 23.93
N PRO A 82 -2.69 11.59 23.10
CA PRO A 82 -2.28 11.09 21.80
C PRO A 82 -1.41 9.84 21.94
N LEU A 83 -1.46 8.96 20.93
CA LEU A 83 -0.64 7.77 20.83
C LEU A 83 0.50 7.97 19.81
N PRO A 84 1.66 7.36 20.05
CA PRO A 84 2.75 7.29 19.06
C PRO A 84 2.31 6.60 17.77
N GLU A 85 2.93 6.97 16.65
CA GLU A 85 2.60 6.44 15.33
C GLU A 85 2.80 4.91 15.23
N ASP A 86 3.84 4.37 15.85
CA ASP A 86 4.16 2.93 15.86
C ASP A 86 3.06 2.12 16.57
N VAL A 87 2.47 2.66 17.62
CA VAL A 87 1.31 2.06 18.31
C VAL A 87 0.10 2.04 17.38
N ILE A 88 -0.22 3.18 16.74
CA ILE A 88 -1.34 3.27 15.79
C ILE A 88 -1.10 2.36 14.57
N ARG A 89 0.13 2.27 14.07
CA ARG A 89 0.54 1.35 13.01
C ARG A 89 0.20 -0.11 13.34
N SER A 90 0.33 -0.51 14.61
CA SER A 90 -0.02 -1.86 15.06
C SER A 90 -1.52 -2.18 14.98
N PHE A 91 -2.38 -1.15 14.92
CA PHE A 91 -3.83 -1.31 14.80
C PHE A 91 -4.30 -1.49 13.36
N VAL A 92 -3.45 -1.18 12.39
CA VAL A 92 -3.76 -1.16 10.95
C VAL A 92 -3.85 -2.59 10.36
N GLY A 93 -4.53 -2.73 9.21
CA GLY A 93 -4.55 -3.95 8.40
C GLY A 93 -5.90 -4.69 8.32
N LYS A 94 -6.95 -4.22 9.03
CA LYS A 94 -8.29 -4.83 8.99
C LYS A 94 -9.41 -3.81 8.76
N GLY A 95 -9.09 -2.67 8.16
CA GLY A 95 -10.04 -1.57 7.90
C GLY A 95 -10.19 -0.59 9.06
N SER A 96 -10.83 0.54 8.78
CA SER A 96 -10.99 1.66 9.72
C SER A 96 -11.83 1.29 10.94
N ASP A 97 -12.86 0.47 10.79
CA ASP A 97 -13.71 0.02 11.89
C ASP A 97 -12.91 -0.72 12.97
N VAL A 98 -12.03 -1.64 12.54
CA VAL A 98 -11.17 -2.38 13.46
C VAL A 98 -10.09 -1.48 14.08
N LEU A 99 -9.56 -0.52 13.31
CA LEU A 99 -8.61 0.46 13.82
C LEU A 99 -9.25 1.28 14.97
N VAL A 100 -10.45 1.83 14.74
CA VAL A 100 -11.18 2.62 15.76
C VAL A 100 -11.49 1.77 16.99
N GLN A 101 -11.92 0.51 16.83
CA GLN A 101 -12.13 -0.38 17.96
C GLN A 101 -10.86 -0.61 18.78
N ARG A 102 -9.72 -0.85 18.11
CA ARG A 102 -8.42 -1.04 18.79
C ARG A 102 -7.96 0.23 19.49
N LEU A 103 -8.16 1.39 18.84
CA LEU A 103 -7.87 2.70 19.41
C LEU A 103 -8.62 2.93 20.72
N LEU A 104 -9.94 2.69 20.72
CA LEU A 104 -10.78 2.84 21.90
C LEU A 104 -10.39 1.88 23.00
N ARG A 105 -10.18 0.59 22.69
CA ARG A 105 -9.76 -0.43 23.67
C ARG A 105 -8.41 -0.11 24.30
N HIS A 106 -7.47 0.40 23.50
CA HIS A 106 -6.12 0.73 23.99
C HIS A 106 -6.12 1.92 24.95
N THR A 107 -7.08 2.82 24.78
CA THR A 107 -7.15 4.09 25.52
C THR A 107 -8.29 4.15 26.54
N SER A 108 -9.05 3.05 26.71
CA SER A 108 -10.11 2.92 27.70
C SER A 108 -9.61 2.13 28.91
N GLU A 109 -10.04 2.53 30.10
CA GLU A 109 -9.87 1.72 31.31
C GLU A 109 -10.87 0.56 31.40
N ASN A 110 -11.92 0.58 30.57
CA ASN A 110 -12.96 -0.45 30.50
C ASN A 110 -12.72 -1.40 29.35
N GLU A 111 -12.88 -2.71 29.58
CA GLU A 111 -12.82 -3.71 28.49
C GLU A 111 -13.98 -3.59 27.49
N HIS A 112 -15.11 -3.03 27.91
CA HIS A 112 -16.30 -2.85 27.10
C HIS A 112 -16.34 -1.46 26.48
N ILE A 113 -16.43 -1.42 25.13
CA ILE A 113 -16.63 -0.15 24.40
C ILE A 113 -18.12 0.17 24.38
N ASP A 114 -18.48 1.37 24.84
CA ASP A 114 -19.84 1.87 24.69
C ASP A 114 -20.19 2.00 23.21
N PRO A 115 -21.28 1.40 22.72
CA PRO A 115 -21.70 1.51 21.32
C PRO A 115 -21.87 2.96 20.85
N ALA A 116 -22.36 3.85 21.70
CA ALA A 116 -22.55 5.27 21.34
C ALA A 116 -21.19 6.00 21.23
N GLU A 117 -20.21 5.66 22.06
CA GLU A 117 -18.84 6.16 21.94
C GLU A 117 -18.18 5.66 20.66
N TYR A 118 -18.38 4.39 20.32
CA TYR A 118 -17.84 3.80 19.09
C TYR A 118 -18.36 4.51 17.84
N GLU A 119 -19.66 4.77 17.75
CA GLU A 119 -20.22 5.46 16.59
C GLU A 119 -19.74 6.91 16.49
N ARG A 120 -19.59 7.62 17.62
CA ARG A 120 -18.98 8.97 17.64
C ARG A 120 -17.50 8.91 17.16
N ALA A 121 -16.73 7.95 17.65
CA ALA A 121 -15.33 7.79 17.27
C ALA A 121 -15.16 7.45 15.79
N LYS A 122 -16.07 6.63 15.21
CA LYS A 122 -16.09 6.34 13.76
C LYS A 122 -16.35 7.59 12.93
N ALA A 123 -17.36 8.37 13.31
CA ALA A 123 -17.67 9.62 12.61
C ALA A 123 -16.53 10.63 12.71
N SER A 124 -15.92 10.77 13.90
CA SER A 124 -14.75 11.61 14.13
C SER A 124 -13.55 11.14 13.29
N PHE A 125 -13.28 9.82 13.24
CA PHE A 125 -12.20 9.27 12.42
C PHE A 125 -12.40 9.60 10.94
N ALA A 126 -13.61 9.38 10.41
CA ALA A 126 -13.92 9.70 9.01
C ALA A 126 -13.71 11.18 8.70
N HIS A 127 -14.10 12.06 9.63
CA HIS A 127 -13.91 13.51 9.51
C HIS A 127 -12.43 13.88 9.48
N HIS A 128 -11.64 13.43 10.45
CA HIS A 128 -10.21 13.75 10.53
C HIS A 128 -9.43 13.11 9.38
N TYR A 129 -9.81 11.89 8.98
CA TYR A 129 -9.12 11.23 7.87
C TYR A 129 -9.41 11.91 6.53
N ALA A 130 -10.60 12.44 6.32
CA ALA A 130 -10.89 13.24 5.13
C ALA A 130 -10.01 14.50 5.03
N GLN A 131 -9.56 15.03 6.16
CA GLN A 131 -8.65 16.20 6.20
C GLN A 131 -7.18 15.81 6.07
N SER A 132 -6.76 14.69 6.68
CA SER A 132 -5.34 14.27 6.69
C SER A 132 -4.94 13.47 5.46
N ASN A 133 -5.87 12.83 4.76
CA ASN A 133 -5.58 11.91 3.66
C ASN A 133 -4.75 12.57 2.55
N GLY A 134 -3.51 12.10 2.39
CA GLY A 134 -2.54 12.61 1.43
C GLY A 134 -1.76 13.85 1.88
N GLN A 135 -1.92 14.33 3.11
CA GLN A 135 -1.19 15.49 3.62
C GLN A 135 0.19 15.13 4.18
N LEU A 136 0.29 13.97 4.82
CA LEU A 136 1.50 13.47 5.46
C LEU A 136 2.01 12.18 4.81
N SER A 137 1.21 11.57 3.96
CA SER A 137 1.59 10.38 3.19
C SER A 137 2.74 10.66 2.25
N THR A 138 3.63 9.69 2.10
CA THR A 138 4.78 9.76 1.18
C THR A 138 4.82 8.55 0.27
N ILE A 139 5.38 8.74 -0.95
CA ILE A 139 5.63 7.63 -1.86
C ILE A 139 6.88 6.89 -1.39
N TYR A 140 6.84 5.55 -1.37
CA TYR A 140 8.04 4.79 -1.04
C TYR A 140 9.16 5.02 -2.05
N PRO A 141 10.43 5.05 -1.61
CA PRO A 141 11.58 5.16 -2.49
C PRO A 141 11.58 4.09 -3.59
N GLY A 142 11.87 4.48 -4.83
CA GLY A 142 11.92 3.58 -5.98
C GLY A 142 10.56 3.29 -6.65
N VAL A 143 9.44 3.73 -6.08
CA VAL A 143 8.10 3.49 -6.65
C VAL A 143 7.93 4.22 -7.98
N VAL A 144 8.28 5.48 -8.05
CA VAL A 144 8.11 6.29 -9.28
C VAL A 144 8.94 5.71 -10.41
N GLU A 145 10.20 5.42 -10.13
CA GLU A 145 11.14 4.80 -11.07
C GLU A 145 10.66 3.42 -11.52
N GLY A 146 10.16 2.60 -10.60
CA GLY A 146 9.61 1.27 -10.90
C GLY A 146 8.37 1.35 -11.80
N LEU A 147 7.42 2.25 -11.50
CA LEU A 147 6.24 2.47 -12.33
C LEU A 147 6.61 2.94 -13.74
N GLN A 148 7.59 3.86 -13.85
CA GLN A 148 8.09 4.35 -15.14
C GLN A 148 8.75 3.23 -15.94
N ALA A 149 9.53 2.35 -15.31
CA ALA A 149 10.18 1.22 -15.95
C ALA A 149 9.16 0.22 -16.49
N PHE A 150 8.12 -0.14 -15.74
CA PHE A 150 7.03 -0.99 -16.23
C PHE A 150 6.27 -0.35 -17.40
N LYS A 151 6.00 0.95 -17.33
CA LYS A 151 5.35 1.68 -18.41
C LYS A 151 6.22 1.72 -19.69
N ALA A 152 7.52 1.97 -19.53
CA ALA A 152 8.49 1.95 -20.65
C ALA A 152 8.61 0.56 -21.29
N ALA A 153 8.44 -0.51 -20.50
CA ALA A 153 8.38 -1.88 -20.99
C ALA A 153 7.03 -2.26 -21.65
N GLY A 154 6.10 -1.30 -21.81
CA GLY A 154 4.82 -1.50 -22.48
C GLY A 154 3.73 -2.14 -21.61
N CYS A 155 3.95 -2.30 -20.30
CA CYS A 155 2.93 -2.83 -19.40
C CYS A 155 1.82 -1.81 -19.16
N LYS A 156 0.58 -2.30 -19.11
CA LYS A 156 -0.56 -1.54 -18.57
C LYS A 156 -0.47 -1.56 -17.05
N LEU A 157 -0.66 -0.41 -16.40
CA LEU A 157 -0.57 -0.29 -14.95
C LEU A 157 -1.95 0.02 -14.36
N ALA A 158 -2.29 -0.63 -13.26
CA ALA A 158 -3.51 -0.34 -12.53
C ALA A 158 -3.29 -0.47 -11.01
N VAL A 159 -4.10 0.24 -10.25
CA VAL A 159 -4.16 0.11 -8.79
C VAL A 159 -5.40 -0.70 -8.42
N VAL A 160 -5.21 -1.67 -7.53
CA VAL A 160 -6.26 -2.48 -6.93
C VAL A 160 -6.11 -2.35 -5.42
N THR A 161 -7.07 -1.71 -4.78
CA THR A 161 -7.00 -1.41 -3.35
C THR A 161 -8.36 -1.55 -2.68
N ASN A 162 -8.36 -1.83 -1.38
CA ASN A 162 -9.55 -1.80 -0.53
C ASN A 162 -9.88 -0.39 0.00
N LYS A 163 -9.01 0.59 -0.27
CA LYS A 163 -9.23 1.98 0.13
C LYS A 163 -10.45 2.55 -0.61
N PRO A 164 -11.41 3.20 0.08
CA PRO A 164 -12.55 3.85 -0.55
C PRO A 164 -12.12 4.84 -1.64
N ILE A 165 -12.91 4.91 -2.73
CA ILE A 165 -12.56 5.71 -3.93
C ILE A 165 -12.37 7.19 -3.62
N GLU A 166 -13.18 7.73 -2.71
CA GLU A 166 -13.13 9.11 -2.25
C GLU A 166 -11.80 9.49 -1.60
N PHE A 167 -11.10 8.52 -0.99
CA PHE A 167 -9.75 8.70 -0.42
C PHE A 167 -8.64 8.29 -1.38
N THR A 168 -8.93 7.36 -2.30
CA THR A 168 -7.95 6.84 -3.26
C THR A 168 -7.59 7.90 -4.30
N ILE A 169 -8.57 8.55 -4.92
CA ILE A 169 -8.33 9.50 -6.01
C ILE A 169 -7.53 10.72 -5.55
N PRO A 170 -7.88 11.41 -4.44
CA PRO A 170 -7.06 12.52 -3.94
C PRO A 170 -5.62 12.10 -3.64
N LEU A 171 -5.42 10.95 -3.01
CA LEU A 171 -4.09 10.43 -2.67
C LEU A 171 -3.24 10.18 -3.93
N LEU A 172 -3.79 9.53 -4.95
CA LEU A 172 -3.10 9.30 -6.23
C LEU A 172 -2.76 10.60 -6.96
N MET A 173 -3.59 11.64 -6.82
CA MET A 173 -3.31 12.96 -7.40
C MET A 173 -2.14 13.64 -6.69
N LEU A 174 -2.10 13.61 -5.37
CA LEU A 174 -1.03 14.22 -4.57
C LEU A 174 0.31 13.50 -4.77
N CYS A 175 0.28 12.19 -4.89
CA CYS A 175 1.47 11.36 -5.02
C CYS A 175 2.10 11.36 -6.43
N THR A 176 1.64 12.23 -7.36
CA THR A 176 2.15 12.28 -8.75
C THR A 176 2.16 10.93 -9.50
N CYS A 177 1.53 9.91 -8.93
CA CYS A 177 1.43 8.58 -9.56
C CYS A 177 0.39 8.54 -10.69
N ARG A 178 -0.59 9.46 -10.69
CA ARG A 178 -1.69 9.48 -11.66
C ARG A 178 -1.24 9.56 -13.12
N PRO A 179 -0.26 10.41 -13.52
CA PRO A 179 0.19 10.45 -14.92
C PRO A 179 0.88 9.16 -15.37
N ILE A 180 1.34 8.35 -14.45
CA ILE A 180 2.05 7.09 -14.73
C ILE A 180 1.08 5.92 -14.86
N LEU A 181 -0.03 5.96 -14.15
CA LEU A 181 -1.06 4.90 -14.06
C LEU A 181 -2.17 5.01 -15.13
N ASN A 182 -2.02 5.85 -16.13
CA ASN A 182 -2.95 6.00 -17.24
C ASN A 182 -2.67 5.00 -18.37
#